data_5ce74a4957815d4add9d144a51882fea
#
_entry.id   5ce74a4957815d4add9d144a51882fea
#
_cell.length_a   1.000
_cell.length_b   1.000
_cell.length_c   1.000
_cell.angle_alpha   90.00
_cell.angle_beta   90.00
_cell.angle_gamma   90.00
#
_symmetry.space_group_name_H-M   'P 1'
#
loop_
_entity.id
_entity.type
_entity.pdbx_description
1 polymer ?
#
loop_
_entity_poly.entity_id
_entity_poly.type
_entity_poly.pdbx_seq_one_letter_code
_entity_poly.pdbx_strand_id
1 'polypeptide(L)'
;MIKRHKASLKSCIIHKVGNKFNGTKNAFSDAIVHFDEATYNLMLPYLLKPFVSVAESYRFHHHSDVGLNEINTYSEQLLKDDVDFVDVSKHIVSHLYEQSNSAQIKTGDVLICHFENVQYEDYFTDAIGIFKIENKTEFFQTYLEDNNYDILVQKGIQAKKVDKGCLILNTSDMEGKIVFSVDNNTYDTQYWIKSFLNIKYPDDSNQHTKNCIELCREFSKEVLQPNFGGQEQTNFLAKTVDFFKENEIVNIDTFKEEVFDEEDKIQLFEDYKKTYESDNKVLIRNQFDVSEIALKKQKQKIKTEIKLDTNIQIKLDVDAPDASAEYLERGYDEEKKMHFYKVFFNDET
;
A
#
# COMPACT_ATOMS: atom_id res chain seq x y z
N MET A 1 0.72 -7.00 -11.89
CA MET A 1 0.40 -5.55 -12.02
C MET A 1 -0.86 -5.41 -12.88
N ILE A 2 -1.83 -4.58 -12.47
CA ILE A 2 -3.10 -4.37 -13.19
C ILE A 2 -2.87 -3.56 -14.48
N LYS A 3 -3.42 -4.03 -15.61
CA LYS A 3 -3.50 -3.29 -16.87
C LYS A 3 -4.97 -3.15 -17.28
N ARG A 4 -5.36 -1.95 -17.72
CA ARG A 4 -6.76 -1.58 -17.98
C ARG A 4 -7.18 -1.52 -19.45
N HIS A 5 -6.26 -1.73 -20.40
CA HIS A 5 -6.48 -1.44 -21.83
C HIS A 5 -7.53 -2.29 -22.52
N LYS A 6 -7.89 -3.45 -21.95
CA LYS A 6 -8.97 -4.32 -22.43
C LYS A 6 -10.16 -4.41 -21.46
N ALA A 7 -10.03 -3.75 -20.30
CA ALA A 7 -11.10 -3.78 -19.31
C ALA A 7 -12.34 -3.04 -19.79
N SER A 8 -13.51 -3.57 -19.48
CA SER A 8 -14.82 -2.95 -19.70
C SER A 8 -15.61 -2.88 -18.40
N LEU A 9 -16.52 -1.91 -18.31
CA LEU A 9 -17.46 -1.77 -17.20
C LEU A 9 -18.79 -2.39 -17.61
N LYS A 10 -19.10 -3.58 -17.07
CA LYS A 10 -20.35 -4.32 -17.35
C LYS A 10 -21.55 -3.72 -16.63
N SER A 11 -21.40 -3.44 -15.35
CA SER A 11 -22.46 -2.90 -14.49
C SER A 11 -21.89 -1.92 -13.48
N CYS A 12 -22.67 -0.88 -13.16
CA CYS A 12 -22.36 0.07 -12.09
C CYS A 12 -23.65 0.51 -11.42
N ILE A 13 -23.65 0.58 -10.10
CA ILE A 13 -24.72 1.16 -9.29
C ILE A 13 -24.13 2.18 -8.32
N ILE A 14 -24.86 3.23 -8.03
CA ILE A 14 -24.44 4.30 -7.12
C ILE A 14 -25.42 4.38 -5.96
N HIS A 15 -24.92 4.24 -4.75
CA HIS A 15 -25.64 4.47 -3.50
C HIS A 15 -25.01 5.61 -2.72
N LYS A 16 -25.65 6.01 -1.66
CA LYS A 16 -25.05 6.93 -0.68
C LYS A 16 -24.94 6.24 0.68
N VAL A 17 -23.73 6.19 1.24
CA VAL A 17 -23.52 5.72 2.60
C VAL A 17 -23.60 6.87 3.58
N GLY A 18 -24.38 6.67 4.64
CA GLY A 18 -24.47 7.56 5.78
C GLY A 18 -23.29 7.39 6.75
N ASN A 19 -23.49 7.83 7.98
CA ASN A 19 -22.59 7.59 9.10
C ASN A 19 -23.42 7.17 10.32
N LYS A 20 -23.18 5.96 10.81
CA LYS A 20 -23.94 5.38 11.93
C LYS A 20 -23.75 6.16 13.22
N PHE A 21 -22.53 6.62 13.50
CA PHE A 21 -22.23 7.40 14.69
C PHE A 21 -23.01 8.72 14.74
N ASN A 22 -23.16 9.40 13.60
CA ASN A 22 -23.89 10.68 13.51
C ASN A 22 -25.39 10.51 13.22
N GLY A 23 -25.87 9.27 13.06
CA GLY A 23 -27.26 8.98 12.73
C GLY A 23 -27.67 9.35 11.29
N THR A 24 -26.73 9.66 10.40
CA THR A 24 -27.00 9.94 8.98
C THR A 24 -27.31 8.63 8.26
N LYS A 25 -28.47 8.52 7.62
CA LYS A 25 -28.94 7.29 6.97
C LYS A 25 -28.34 7.08 5.58
N ASN A 26 -28.37 5.83 5.12
CA ASN A 26 -28.07 5.46 3.73
C ASN A 26 -29.20 5.92 2.78
N ALA A 27 -28.84 6.12 1.51
CA ALA A 27 -29.82 6.22 0.42
C ALA A 27 -29.43 5.24 -0.68
N PHE A 28 -30.39 4.42 -1.11
CA PHE A 28 -30.17 3.33 -2.07
C PHE A 28 -30.79 3.64 -3.41
N SER A 29 -30.11 3.26 -4.48
CA SER A 29 -30.65 3.20 -5.83
C SER A 29 -31.32 1.86 -6.06
N ASP A 30 -32.34 1.84 -6.91
CA ASP A 30 -33.08 0.63 -7.29
C ASP A 30 -32.76 0.16 -8.72
N ALA A 31 -31.80 0.81 -9.40
CA ALA A 31 -31.38 0.45 -10.74
C ALA A 31 -29.91 0.76 -10.98
N ILE A 32 -29.30 -0.01 -11.88
CA ILE A 32 -27.93 0.26 -12.38
C ILE A 32 -27.90 1.54 -13.21
N VAL A 33 -26.72 2.17 -13.26
CA VAL A 33 -26.50 3.37 -14.06
C VAL A 33 -26.22 3.00 -15.51
N HIS A 34 -26.92 3.67 -16.44
CA HIS A 34 -26.60 3.60 -17.87
C HIS A 34 -25.76 4.83 -18.25
N PHE A 35 -24.52 4.59 -18.63
CA PHE A 35 -23.62 5.65 -19.07
C PHE A 35 -23.76 5.88 -20.58
N ASP A 36 -23.81 7.15 -20.99
CA ASP A 36 -23.49 7.50 -22.37
C ASP A 36 -22.00 7.30 -22.66
N GLU A 37 -21.61 7.32 -23.92
CA GLU A 37 -20.24 7.07 -24.34
C GLU A 37 -19.24 8.06 -23.73
N ALA A 38 -19.59 9.35 -23.64
CA ALA A 38 -18.73 10.38 -23.08
C ALA A 38 -18.47 10.15 -21.59
N THR A 39 -19.51 9.87 -20.83
CA THR A 39 -19.42 9.55 -19.39
C THR A 39 -18.68 8.23 -19.15
N TYR A 40 -18.94 7.20 -19.96
CA TYR A 40 -18.25 5.90 -19.88
C TYR A 40 -16.74 6.07 -20.07
N ASN A 41 -16.32 6.83 -21.09
CA ASN A 41 -14.92 7.07 -21.42
C ASN A 41 -14.16 7.85 -20.33
N LEU A 42 -14.86 8.58 -19.46
CA LEU A 42 -14.30 9.24 -18.29
C LEU A 42 -14.31 8.32 -17.06
N MET A 43 -15.38 7.57 -16.84
CA MET A 43 -15.58 6.76 -15.64
C MET A 43 -14.63 5.57 -15.57
N LEU A 44 -14.49 4.80 -16.66
CA LEU A 44 -13.63 3.62 -16.66
C LEU A 44 -12.16 3.92 -16.29
N PRO A 45 -11.49 4.93 -16.90
CA PRO A 45 -10.15 5.34 -16.46
C PRO A 45 -10.12 5.88 -15.04
N TYR A 46 -11.11 6.66 -14.63
CA TYR A 46 -11.18 7.23 -13.28
C TYR A 46 -11.18 6.16 -12.21
N LEU A 47 -11.96 5.09 -12.40
CA LEU A 47 -12.11 4.00 -11.44
C LEU A 47 -10.89 3.06 -11.42
N LEU A 48 -10.31 2.72 -12.59
CA LEU A 48 -9.24 1.73 -12.67
C LEU A 48 -7.83 2.30 -12.56
N LYS A 49 -7.61 3.58 -12.92
CA LYS A 49 -6.29 4.23 -12.89
C LYS A 49 -5.57 4.11 -11.53
N PRO A 50 -6.25 4.25 -10.37
CA PRO A 50 -5.58 4.13 -9.08
C PRO A 50 -4.88 2.80 -8.86
N PHE A 51 -5.36 1.71 -9.45
CA PHE A 51 -4.84 0.36 -9.24
C PHE A 51 -3.69 -0.02 -10.18
N VAL A 52 -3.45 0.74 -11.25
CA VAL A 52 -2.37 0.45 -12.21
C VAL A 52 -0.98 0.54 -11.57
N SER A 53 -0.81 1.40 -10.57
CA SER A 53 0.46 1.61 -9.87
C SER A 53 0.54 0.94 -8.50
N VAL A 54 -0.53 0.23 -8.07
CA VAL A 54 -0.54 -0.47 -6.78
C VAL A 54 0.19 -1.79 -6.94
N ALA A 55 1.32 -1.94 -6.26
CA ALA A 55 2.12 -3.16 -6.26
C ALA A 55 1.68 -4.15 -5.15
N GLU A 56 1.03 -3.64 -4.09
CA GLU A 56 0.62 -4.44 -2.95
C GLU A 56 -0.78 -5.00 -3.16
N SER A 57 -0.93 -6.32 -3.00
CA SER A 57 -2.20 -7.01 -2.99
C SER A 57 -2.51 -7.53 -1.59
N TYR A 58 -3.78 -7.78 -1.36
CA TYR A 58 -4.32 -8.32 -0.12
C TYR A 58 -5.09 -9.60 -0.39
N ARG A 59 -5.39 -10.33 0.68
CA ARG A 59 -6.35 -11.45 0.69
C ARG A 59 -7.42 -11.18 1.73
N PHE A 60 -8.63 -11.67 1.49
CA PHE A 60 -9.67 -11.65 2.51
C PHE A 60 -9.25 -12.44 3.72
N HIS A 61 -9.66 -11.96 4.89
CA HIS A 61 -9.39 -12.61 6.16
C HIS A 61 -10.65 -12.69 7.00
N HIS A 62 -10.75 -13.75 7.76
CA HIS A 62 -11.70 -13.88 8.86
C HIS A 62 -11.07 -14.77 9.91
N HIS A 63 -11.37 -14.54 11.21
CA HIS A 63 -10.73 -15.26 12.33
C HIS A 63 -11.06 -16.75 12.35
N SER A 64 -12.17 -17.19 11.77
CA SER A 64 -12.61 -18.59 11.71
C SER A 64 -12.50 -19.14 10.29
N ASP A 65 -13.21 -18.56 9.32
CA ASP A 65 -13.29 -19.02 7.95
C ASP A 65 -13.46 -17.82 7.01
N VAL A 66 -12.69 -17.77 5.92
CA VAL A 66 -12.74 -16.68 4.94
C VAL A 66 -14.11 -16.54 4.26
N GLY A 67 -14.88 -17.62 4.18
CA GLY A 67 -16.26 -17.62 3.67
C GLY A 67 -17.23 -16.81 4.56
N LEU A 68 -16.83 -16.47 5.79
CA LEU A 68 -17.60 -15.61 6.70
C LEU A 68 -17.23 -14.12 6.55
N ASN A 69 -16.29 -13.79 5.68
CA ASN A 69 -16.04 -12.39 5.34
C ASN A 69 -17.16 -11.89 4.41
N GLU A 70 -17.88 -10.88 4.84
CA GLU A 70 -19.06 -10.36 4.15
C GLU A 70 -18.73 -9.87 2.75
N ILE A 71 -17.62 -9.12 2.58
CA ILE A 71 -17.23 -8.57 1.27
C ILE A 71 -16.76 -9.66 0.32
N ASN A 72 -16.07 -10.68 0.83
CA ASN A 72 -15.73 -11.85 0.03
C ASN A 72 -17.01 -12.50 -0.50
N THR A 73 -17.96 -12.80 0.40
CA THR A 73 -19.23 -13.46 0.05
C THR A 73 -20.04 -12.64 -0.95
N TYR A 74 -20.20 -11.33 -0.73
CA TYR A 74 -20.93 -10.46 -1.66
C TYR A 74 -20.22 -10.33 -3.01
N SER A 75 -18.89 -10.26 -3.03
CA SER A 75 -18.15 -10.23 -4.29
C SER A 75 -18.31 -11.52 -5.10
N GLU A 76 -18.36 -12.67 -4.43
CA GLU A 76 -18.65 -13.95 -5.09
C GLU A 76 -20.05 -14.01 -5.68
N GLN A 77 -21.03 -13.44 -4.98
CA GLN A 77 -22.39 -13.34 -5.51
C GLN A 77 -22.45 -12.45 -6.74
N LEU A 78 -21.84 -11.26 -6.69
CA LEU A 78 -21.84 -10.30 -7.82
C LEU A 78 -21.12 -10.80 -9.08
N LEU A 79 -20.24 -11.79 -8.95
CA LEU A 79 -19.56 -12.44 -10.06
C LEU A 79 -20.37 -13.57 -10.73
N LYS A 80 -21.54 -13.91 -10.17
CA LYS A 80 -22.47 -14.91 -10.75
C LYS A 80 -23.54 -14.22 -11.61
N ASP A 81 -23.93 -14.84 -12.71
CA ASP A 81 -24.89 -14.26 -13.64
C ASP A 81 -26.34 -14.23 -13.12
N ASP A 82 -26.69 -15.14 -12.20
CA ASP A 82 -28.07 -15.34 -11.72
C ASP A 82 -28.42 -14.54 -10.45
N VAL A 83 -27.64 -13.51 -10.10
CA VAL A 83 -27.80 -12.74 -8.85
C VAL A 83 -28.35 -11.35 -9.12
N ASP A 84 -29.25 -10.90 -8.27
CA ASP A 84 -29.71 -9.52 -8.26
C ASP A 84 -28.58 -8.58 -7.81
N PHE A 85 -27.93 -7.95 -8.80
CA PHE A 85 -26.83 -7.00 -8.58
C PHE A 85 -27.23 -5.85 -7.67
N VAL A 86 -28.48 -5.38 -7.78
CA VAL A 86 -29.00 -4.27 -6.98
C VAL A 86 -29.10 -4.67 -5.51
N ASP A 87 -29.67 -5.81 -5.21
CA ASP A 87 -29.86 -6.27 -3.84
C ASP A 87 -28.53 -6.55 -3.14
N VAL A 88 -27.62 -7.25 -3.79
CA VAL A 88 -26.28 -7.51 -3.20
C VAL A 88 -25.51 -6.21 -2.99
N SER A 89 -25.61 -5.24 -3.89
CA SER A 89 -24.97 -3.93 -3.73
C SER A 89 -25.50 -3.16 -2.50
N LYS A 90 -26.79 -3.27 -2.19
CA LYS A 90 -27.40 -2.70 -0.98
C LYS A 90 -26.84 -3.35 0.30
N HIS A 91 -26.58 -4.66 0.28
CA HIS A 91 -25.94 -5.36 1.40
C HIS A 91 -24.51 -4.86 1.64
N ILE A 92 -23.72 -4.66 0.58
CA ILE A 92 -22.37 -4.10 0.68
C ILE A 92 -22.38 -2.71 1.35
N VAL A 93 -23.29 -1.83 0.92
CA VAL A 93 -23.38 -0.48 1.50
C VAL A 93 -23.92 -0.50 2.93
N SER A 94 -24.82 -1.44 3.24
CA SER A 94 -25.31 -1.64 4.61
C SER A 94 -24.18 -2.12 5.53
N HIS A 95 -23.35 -3.05 5.07
CA HIS A 95 -22.17 -3.48 5.81
C HIS A 95 -21.19 -2.31 6.02
N LEU A 96 -20.92 -1.51 4.99
CA LEU A 96 -20.05 -0.31 5.11
C LEU A 96 -20.61 0.69 6.15
N TYR A 97 -21.93 0.88 6.19
CA TYR A 97 -22.60 1.72 7.17
C TYR A 97 -22.41 1.20 8.59
N GLU A 98 -22.58 -0.11 8.81
CA GLU A 98 -22.37 -0.73 10.11
C GLU A 98 -20.94 -0.55 10.64
N GLN A 99 -19.95 -0.43 9.74
CA GLN A 99 -18.56 -0.13 10.11
C GLN A 99 -18.27 1.36 10.34
N SER A 100 -19.24 2.26 10.07
CA SER A 100 -19.07 3.71 10.21
C SER A 100 -19.32 4.17 11.65
N ASN A 101 -18.48 3.72 12.59
CA ASN A 101 -18.64 3.89 14.04
C ASN A 101 -17.87 5.09 14.63
N SER A 102 -17.35 5.99 13.80
CA SER A 102 -16.59 7.18 14.23
C SER A 102 -17.12 8.44 13.56
N ALA A 103 -17.09 9.57 14.28
CA ALA A 103 -17.46 10.88 13.75
C ALA A 103 -16.54 11.32 12.58
N GLN A 104 -15.32 10.80 12.51
CA GLN A 104 -14.33 11.15 11.48
C GLN A 104 -14.63 10.47 10.13
N ILE A 105 -15.41 9.38 10.13
CA ILE A 105 -15.78 8.67 8.91
C ILE A 105 -16.82 9.51 8.16
N LYS A 106 -16.43 10.02 7.00
CA LYS A 106 -17.31 10.84 6.18
C LYS A 106 -18.41 10.02 5.51
N THR A 107 -19.56 10.63 5.30
CA THR A 107 -20.57 10.12 4.35
C THR A 107 -20.03 10.23 2.93
N GLY A 108 -20.58 9.47 1.97
CA GLY A 108 -20.10 9.55 0.59
C GLY A 108 -20.99 8.81 -0.40
N ASP A 109 -20.72 9.05 -1.67
CA ASP A 109 -21.30 8.25 -2.73
C ASP A 109 -20.49 6.94 -2.85
N VAL A 110 -21.18 5.81 -2.97
CA VAL A 110 -20.57 4.48 -3.09
C VAL A 110 -20.94 3.92 -4.45
N LEU A 111 -19.90 3.66 -5.26
CA LEU A 111 -20.05 3.02 -6.56
C LEU A 111 -19.65 1.55 -6.42
N ILE A 112 -20.54 0.65 -6.85
CA ILE A 112 -20.26 -0.78 -6.93
C ILE A 112 -20.30 -1.16 -8.40
N CYS A 113 -19.21 -1.74 -8.89
CA CYS A 113 -18.93 -1.93 -10.29
C CYS A 113 -18.52 -3.38 -10.58
N HIS A 114 -19.03 -3.93 -11.69
CA HIS A 114 -18.53 -5.18 -12.27
C HIS A 114 -17.71 -4.82 -13.50
N PHE A 115 -16.43 -5.19 -13.48
CA PHE A 115 -15.52 -5.04 -14.60
C PHE A 115 -15.27 -6.39 -15.26
N GLU A 116 -15.20 -6.41 -16.58
CA GLU A 116 -14.79 -7.57 -17.38
C GLU A 116 -13.42 -7.32 -18.00
N ASN A 117 -12.68 -8.42 -18.27
CA ASN A 117 -11.40 -8.39 -18.97
C ASN A 117 -10.33 -7.48 -18.31
N VAL A 118 -10.33 -7.41 -16.99
CA VAL A 118 -9.22 -6.78 -16.25
C VAL A 118 -7.98 -7.66 -16.39
N GLN A 119 -6.90 -7.13 -16.93
CA GLN A 119 -5.65 -7.87 -17.03
C GLN A 119 -4.87 -7.74 -15.73
N TYR A 120 -4.54 -8.88 -15.15
CA TYR A 120 -3.60 -9.00 -14.05
C TYR A 120 -2.46 -9.95 -14.46
N GLU A 121 -1.23 -9.47 -14.41
CA GLU A 121 -0.08 -10.20 -14.94
C GLU A 121 -0.31 -10.64 -16.39
N ASP A 122 -0.32 -11.95 -16.66
CA ASP A 122 -0.46 -12.49 -18.01
C ASP A 122 -1.87 -13.03 -18.31
N TYR A 123 -2.84 -12.87 -17.41
CA TYR A 123 -4.21 -13.38 -17.62
C TYR A 123 -5.27 -12.28 -17.48
N PHE A 124 -6.45 -12.56 -18.03
CA PHE A 124 -7.63 -11.70 -17.95
C PHE A 124 -8.65 -12.30 -17.00
N THR A 125 -9.27 -11.45 -16.20
CA THR A 125 -10.27 -11.86 -15.22
C THR A 125 -11.33 -10.79 -15.04
N ASP A 126 -12.49 -11.18 -14.54
CA ASP A 126 -13.50 -10.25 -14.06
C ASP A 126 -13.12 -9.72 -12.68
N ALA A 127 -13.66 -8.56 -12.34
CA ALA A 127 -13.39 -7.94 -11.05
C ALA A 127 -14.60 -7.17 -10.52
N ILE A 128 -14.74 -7.14 -9.19
CA ILE A 128 -15.68 -6.27 -8.51
C ILE A 128 -14.91 -5.08 -7.93
N GLY A 129 -15.36 -3.87 -8.27
CA GLY A 129 -14.85 -2.63 -7.71
C GLY A 129 -15.85 -2.02 -6.73
N ILE A 130 -15.38 -1.60 -5.55
CA ILE A 130 -16.16 -0.83 -4.57
C ILE A 130 -15.40 0.47 -4.33
N PHE A 131 -16.06 1.59 -4.59
CA PHE A 131 -15.45 2.91 -4.49
C PHE A 131 -16.29 3.80 -3.58
N LYS A 132 -15.65 4.53 -2.69
CA LYS A 132 -16.29 5.54 -1.85
C LYS A 132 -15.74 6.91 -2.17
N ILE A 133 -16.61 7.84 -2.51
CA ILE A 133 -16.27 9.22 -2.86
C ILE A 133 -16.83 10.12 -1.76
N GLU A 134 -15.91 10.67 -0.97
CA GLU A 134 -16.21 11.47 0.23
C GLU A 134 -16.14 12.97 -0.04
N ASN A 135 -15.28 13.37 -0.99
CA ASN A 135 -15.01 14.78 -1.25
C ASN A 135 -15.61 15.18 -2.60
N LYS A 136 -16.50 16.17 -2.57
CA LYS A 136 -17.05 16.79 -3.76
C LYS A 136 -16.52 18.22 -3.87
N THR A 137 -16.20 18.63 -5.10
CA THR A 137 -15.69 19.98 -5.40
C THR A 137 -16.81 20.85 -5.94
N GLU A 138 -16.84 22.09 -5.53
CA GLU A 138 -17.71 23.12 -6.12
C GLU A 138 -17.06 23.65 -7.39
N PHE A 139 -17.88 23.84 -8.43
CA PHE A 139 -17.46 24.41 -9.69
C PHE A 139 -18.55 25.32 -10.27
N PHE A 140 -18.13 26.28 -11.08
CA PHE A 140 -19.03 27.18 -11.79
C PHE A 140 -19.43 26.59 -13.13
N GLN A 141 -20.72 26.55 -13.39
CA GLN A 141 -21.27 26.23 -14.70
C GLN A 141 -21.95 27.48 -15.26
N THR A 142 -21.52 27.89 -16.46
CA THR A 142 -22.22 28.94 -17.19
C THR A 142 -23.37 28.33 -17.98
N TYR A 143 -24.50 29.00 -18.01
CA TYR A 143 -25.66 28.60 -18.81
C TYR A 143 -26.28 29.83 -19.48
N LEU A 144 -27.04 29.62 -20.55
CA LEU A 144 -27.71 30.64 -21.29
C LEU A 144 -29.19 30.64 -20.93
N GLU A 145 -29.71 31.80 -20.46
CA GLU A 145 -31.13 32.03 -20.14
C GLU A 145 -31.53 33.38 -20.74
N ASP A 146 -32.59 33.43 -21.52
CA ASP A 146 -33.14 34.65 -22.15
C ASP A 146 -32.09 35.53 -22.86
N ASN A 147 -31.19 34.88 -23.65
CA ASN A 147 -30.07 35.51 -24.35
C ASN A 147 -28.97 36.15 -23.45
N ASN A 148 -28.99 35.88 -22.15
CA ASN A 148 -27.96 36.32 -21.21
C ASN A 148 -27.23 35.10 -20.62
N TYR A 149 -25.92 35.24 -20.41
CA TYR A 149 -25.16 34.24 -19.68
C TYR A 149 -25.26 34.49 -18.18
N ASP A 150 -25.55 33.44 -17.42
CA ASP A 150 -25.53 33.45 -15.98
C ASP A 150 -24.64 32.35 -15.45
N ILE A 151 -24.37 32.33 -14.15
CA ILE A 151 -23.46 31.42 -13.47
C ILE A 151 -24.19 30.64 -12.37
N LEU A 152 -24.10 29.34 -12.43
CA LEU A 152 -24.61 28.42 -11.41
C LEU A 152 -23.45 27.73 -10.69
N VAL A 153 -23.50 27.65 -9.37
CA VAL A 153 -22.58 26.85 -8.57
C VAL A 153 -23.12 25.42 -8.51
N GLN A 154 -22.33 24.47 -8.96
CA GLN A 154 -22.61 23.05 -8.84
C GLN A 154 -21.58 22.34 -7.95
N LYS A 155 -21.99 21.23 -7.33
CA LYS A 155 -21.13 20.39 -6.53
C LYS A 155 -21.09 19.00 -7.13
N GLY A 156 -19.89 18.56 -7.51
CA GLY A 156 -19.71 17.30 -8.24
C GLY A 156 -18.45 16.55 -7.86
N ILE A 157 -18.35 15.34 -8.38
CA ILE A 157 -17.19 14.48 -8.25
C ILE A 157 -16.11 14.98 -9.22
N GLN A 158 -14.89 15.18 -8.73
CA GLN A 158 -13.77 15.51 -9.57
C GLN A 158 -13.15 14.20 -10.11
N ALA A 159 -13.18 13.98 -11.44
CA ALA A 159 -12.68 12.76 -12.09
C ALA A 159 -11.13 12.68 -12.12
N LYS A 160 -10.47 12.97 -10.99
CA LYS A 160 -9.01 12.93 -10.86
C LYS A 160 -8.54 11.84 -9.90
N LYS A 161 -9.21 11.69 -8.78
CA LYS A 161 -8.77 10.84 -7.67
C LYS A 161 -9.97 10.26 -6.95
N VAL A 162 -9.94 8.95 -6.71
CA VAL A 162 -10.90 8.25 -5.85
C VAL A 162 -10.44 8.41 -4.40
N ASP A 163 -11.35 8.69 -3.46
CA ASP A 163 -11.00 8.81 -2.04
C ASP A 163 -10.63 7.45 -1.45
N LYS A 164 -11.52 6.47 -1.55
CA LYS A 164 -11.30 5.07 -1.16
C LYS A 164 -11.80 4.14 -2.24
N GLY A 165 -11.07 3.07 -2.49
CA GLY A 165 -11.48 2.06 -3.46
C GLY A 165 -10.83 0.71 -3.18
N CYS A 166 -11.53 -0.35 -3.58
CA CYS A 166 -10.94 -1.67 -3.72
C CYS A 166 -11.32 -2.29 -5.06
N LEU A 167 -10.45 -3.16 -5.56
CA LEU A 167 -10.66 -3.98 -6.75
C LEU A 167 -10.42 -5.43 -6.37
N ILE A 168 -11.44 -6.26 -6.49
CA ILE A 168 -11.46 -7.66 -6.08
C ILE A 168 -11.44 -8.49 -7.35
N LEU A 169 -10.34 -9.18 -7.62
CA LEU A 169 -10.20 -10.01 -8.82
C LEU A 169 -10.90 -11.35 -8.62
N ASN A 170 -11.57 -11.83 -9.69
CA ASN A 170 -12.14 -13.17 -9.74
C ASN A 170 -11.03 -14.21 -9.99
N THR A 171 -10.20 -14.42 -8.99
CA THR A 171 -9.15 -15.44 -9.01
C THR A 171 -9.61 -16.67 -8.25
N SER A 172 -9.26 -17.85 -8.77
CA SER A 172 -9.56 -19.15 -8.16
C SER A 172 -8.36 -19.79 -7.47
N ASP A 173 -7.39 -18.97 -7.07
CA ASP A 173 -6.18 -19.45 -6.39
C ASP A 173 -6.50 -20.12 -5.06
N MET A 174 -5.67 -21.09 -4.66
CA MET A 174 -5.78 -21.75 -3.36
C MET A 174 -5.74 -20.78 -2.17
N GLU A 175 -5.17 -19.58 -2.37
CA GLU A 175 -5.06 -18.51 -1.38
C GLU A 175 -6.26 -17.53 -1.37
N GLY A 176 -7.29 -17.77 -2.19
CA GLY A 176 -8.47 -16.92 -2.30
C GLY A 176 -8.31 -15.75 -3.26
N LYS A 177 -9.31 -14.84 -3.26
CA LYS A 177 -9.35 -13.69 -4.18
C LYS A 177 -8.25 -12.68 -3.89
N ILE A 178 -7.67 -12.14 -4.95
CA ILE A 178 -6.71 -11.03 -4.88
C ILE A 178 -7.50 -9.72 -4.74
N VAL A 179 -7.14 -8.93 -3.75
CA VAL A 179 -7.76 -7.63 -3.47
C VAL A 179 -6.71 -6.54 -3.55
N PHE A 180 -6.96 -5.52 -4.35
CA PHE A 180 -6.21 -4.27 -4.34
C PHE A 180 -7.01 -3.21 -3.61
N SER A 181 -6.35 -2.38 -2.83
CA SER A 181 -7.00 -1.29 -2.11
C SER A 181 -6.23 0.02 -2.25
N VAL A 182 -6.97 1.10 -2.41
CA VAL A 182 -6.45 2.48 -2.39
C VAL A 182 -7.22 3.28 -1.35
N ASP A 183 -6.47 4.03 -0.53
CA ASP A 183 -7.03 4.98 0.41
C ASP A 183 -6.20 6.27 0.32
N ASN A 184 -6.82 7.30 -0.16
CA ASN A 184 -6.20 8.60 -0.38
C ASN A 184 -6.49 9.59 0.76
N ASN A 185 -7.30 9.18 1.74
CA ASN A 185 -7.62 9.96 2.93
C ASN A 185 -6.93 9.32 4.13
N THR A 186 -5.90 9.96 4.65
CA THR A 186 -5.04 9.45 5.74
C THR A 186 -5.75 9.30 7.11
N TYR A 187 -6.99 9.72 7.22
CA TYR A 187 -7.67 9.90 8.52
C TYR A 187 -8.36 8.67 9.06
N ASP A 188 -8.49 7.57 8.49
CA ASP A 188 -9.06 6.36 9.09
C ASP A 188 -8.92 5.15 8.15
N THR A 189 -7.71 4.90 7.75
CA THR A 189 -7.37 3.75 6.89
C THR A 189 -7.76 2.43 7.54
N GLN A 190 -7.77 2.38 8.87
CA GLN A 190 -8.03 1.15 9.60
C GLN A 190 -9.46 0.64 9.41
N TYR A 191 -10.48 1.53 9.40
CA TYR A 191 -11.84 1.04 9.24
C TYR A 191 -12.09 0.45 7.84
N TRP A 192 -11.49 1.05 6.79
CA TRP A 192 -11.63 0.58 5.41
C TRP A 192 -10.98 -0.80 5.20
N ILE A 193 -9.72 -0.94 5.62
CA ILE A 193 -8.94 -2.16 5.45
C ILE A 193 -9.34 -3.24 6.46
N LYS A 194 -9.43 -2.90 7.77
CA LYS A 194 -9.58 -3.89 8.84
C LYS A 194 -11.03 -4.21 9.18
N SER A 195 -11.93 -3.21 9.13
CA SER A 195 -13.32 -3.44 9.56
C SER A 195 -14.24 -3.71 8.38
N PHE A 196 -14.21 -2.89 7.32
CA PHE A 196 -15.08 -3.04 6.17
C PHE A 196 -14.63 -4.18 5.25
N LEU A 197 -13.40 -4.12 4.72
CA LEU A 197 -12.89 -5.16 3.82
C LEU A 197 -12.42 -6.40 4.57
N ASN A 198 -11.92 -6.23 5.79
CA ASN A 198 -11.27 -7.26 6.59
C ASN A 198 -10.26 -8.07 5.76
N ILE A 199 -9.27 -7.35 5.21
CA ILE A 199 -8.22 -7.90 4.37
C ILE A 199 -6.87 -7.81 5.07
N LYS A 200 -6.00 -8.78 4.76
CA LYS A 200 -4.60 -8.83 5.21
C LYS A 200 -3.69 -8.90 4.00
N TYR A 201 -2.44 -8.53 4.20
CA TYR A 201 -1.41 -8.92 3.27
C TYR A 201 -1.36 -10.45 3.19
N PRO A 202 -1.19 -11.01 1.98
CA PRO A 202 -0.94 -12.44 1.87
C PRO A 202 0.30 -12.79 2.67
N ASP A 203 0.32 -13.99 3.23
CA ASP A 203 1.49 -14.55 3.91
C ASP A 203 2.45 -15.10 2.84
N ASP A 204 2.88 -14.21 1.94
CA ASP A 204 3.68 -14.50 0.77
C ASP A 204 5.07 -13.85 0.82
N SER A 205 5.89 -14.19 -0.15
CA SER A 205 7.26 -13.69 -0.33
C SER A 205 7.34 -12.16 -0.34
N ASN A 206 6.34 -11.48 -0.91
CA ASN A 206 6.30 -10.02 -0.98
C ASN A 206 6.19 -9.41 0.43
N GLN A 207 5.28 -9.93 1.25
CA GLN A 207 5.10 -9.47 2.62
C GLN A 207 6.29 -9.83 3.50
N HIS A 208 6.84 -11.04 3.37
CA HIS A 208 8.01 -11.46 4.14
C HIS A 208 9.25 -10.64 3.81
N THR A 209 9.52 -10.42 2.51
CA THR A 209 10.61 -9.54 2.05
C THR A 209 10.45 -8.12 2.58
N LYS A 210 9.24 -7.56 2.48
CA LYS A 210 8.94 -6.23 3.00
C LYS A 210 9.18 -6.13 4.51
N ASN A 211 8.61 -7.04 5.30
CA ASN A 211 8.70 -7.02 6.75
C ASN A 211 10.16 -7.16 7.22
N CYS A 212 10.93 -8.04 6.58
CA CYS A 212 12.33 -8.26 6.94
C CYS A 212 13.19 -7.03 6.65
N ILE A 213 13.04 -6.40 5.47
CA ILE A 213 13.79 -5.19 5.13
C ILE A 213 13.37 -4.00 6.02
N GLU A 214 12.08 -3.90 6.38
CA GLU A 214 11.61 -2.87 7.33
C GLU A 214 12.19 -3.09 8.73
N LEU A 215 12.24 -4.34 9.23
CA LEU A 215 12.95 -4.69 10.46
C LEU A 215 14.42 -4.22 10.41
N CYS A 216 15.14 -4.58 9.33
CA CYS A 216 16.55 -4.19 9.18
C CYS A 216 16.73 -2.67 9.18
N ARG A 217 15.84 -1.94 8.50
CA ARG A 217 15.90 -0.48 8.46
C ARG A 217 15.67 0.16 9.83
N GLU A 218 14.66 -0.29 10.57
CA GLU A 218 14.37 0.24 11.91
C GLU A 218 15.48 -0.15 12.91
N PHE A 219 15.98 -1.40 12.87
CA PHE A 219 17.14 -1.84 13.67
C PHE A 219 18.37 -0.97 13.40
N SER A 220 18.66 -0.68 12.13
CA SER A 220 19.80 0.15 11.76
C SER A 220 19.73 1.56 12.36
N LYS A 221 18.52 2.12 12.42
CA LYS A 221 18.27 3.47 12.93
C LYS A 221 18.20 3.52 14.45
N GLU A 222 17.56 2.54 15.08
CA GLU A 222 17.28 2.59 16.52
C GLU A 222 18.38 1.94 17.36
N VAL A 223 19.15 1.01 16.78
CA VAL A 223 20.20 0.28 17.50
C VAL A 223 21.59 0.59 16.94
N LEU A 224 21.82 0.38 15.63
CA LEU A 224 23.18 0.52 15.09
C LEU A 224 23.66 1.97 15.08
N GLN A 225 22.86 2.90 14.59
CA GLN A 225 23.28 4.31 14.50
C GLN A 225 23.63 4.91 15.86
N PRO A 226 22.85 4.76 16.94
CA PRO A 226 23.19 5.33 18.25
C PRO A 226 24.42 4.69 18.90
N ASN A 227 24.60 3.36 18.73
CA ASN A 227 25.66 2.62 19.42
C ASN A 227 26.99 2.58 18.65
N PHE A 228 26.93 2.50 17.30
CA PHE A 228 28.10 2.25 16.45
C PHE A 228 28.33 3.35 15.40
N GLY A 229 27.40 4.30 15.25
CA GLY A 229 27.52 5.45 14.36
C GLY A 229 26.95 5.23 12.96
N GLY A 230 26.89 6.32 12.17
CA GLY A 230 26.24 6.35 10.86
C GLY A 230 26.94 5.50 9.79
N GLN A 231 28.25 5.27 9.90
CA GLN A 231 28.98 4.40 8.97
C GLN A 231 28.52 2.95 9.11
N GLU A 232 28.46 2.46 10.35
CA GLU A 232 27.99 1.09 10.61
C GLU A 232 26.53 0.88 10.17
N GLN A 233 25.66 1.85 10.43
CA GLN A 233 24.30 1.86 9.92
C GLN A 233 24.25 1.70 8.39
N THR A 234 25.08 2.48 7.69
CA THR A 234 25.10 2.49 6.22
C THR A 234 25.64 1.18 5.67
N ASN A 235 26.73 0.65 6.24
CA ASN A 235 27.32 -0.63 5.85
C ASN A 235 26.34 -1.78 6.04
N PHE A 236 25.64 -1.83 7.18
CA PHE A 236 24.62 -2.83 7.44
C PHE A 236 23.48 -2.78 6.39
N LEU A 237 22.97 -1.58 6.09
CA LEU A 237 21.90 -1.43 5.10
C LEU A 237 22.34 -1.81 3.69
N ALA A 238 23.56 -1.50 3.32
CA ALA A 238 24.14 -1.87 2.03
C ALA A 238 24.30 -3.41 1.92
N LYS A 239 24.95 -4.06 2.90
CA LYS A 239 25.05 -5.52 2.99
C LYS A 239 23.68 -6.21 2.98
N THR A 240 22.67 -5.62 3.67
CA THR A 240 21.29 -6.12 3.64
C THR A 240 20.72 -6.10 2.24
N VAL A 241 20.84 -4.98 1.50
CA VAL A 241 20.31 -4.88 0.14
C VAL A 241 21.00 -5.87 -0.80
N ASP A 242 22.30 -6.05 -0.68
CA ASP A 242 23.07 -6.97 -1.54
C ASP A 242 22.72 -8.42 -1.23
N PHE A 243 22.60 -8.79 0.05
CA PHE A 243 22.11 -10.12 0.43
C PHE A 243 20.78 -10.48 -0.23
N PHE A 244 19.80 -9.53 -0.20
CA PHE A 244 18.50 -9.73 -0.83
C PHE A 244 18.55 -9.72 -2.36
N LYS A 245 19.56 -9.14 -3.00
CA LYS A 245 19.73 -9.20 -4.46
C LYS A 245 20.34 -10.52 -4.91
N GLU A 246 21.27 -11.07 -4.13
CA GLU A 246 22.05 -12.25 -4.49
C GLU A 246 21.33 -13.56 -4.16
N ASN A 247 20.34 -13.53 -3.27
CA ASN A 247 19.64 -14.71 -2.80
C ASN A 247 18.18 -14.72 -3.24
N GLU A 248 17.75 -15.81 -3.90
CA GLU A 248 16.33 -16.04 -4.23
C GLU A 248 15.51 -16.44 -2.99
N ILE A 249 16.17 -17.03 -2.00
CA ILE A 249 15.56 -17.48 -0.73
C ILE A 249 16.36 -16.87 0.41
N VAL A 250 15.69 -16.15 1.30
CA VAL A 250 16.27 -15.67 2.55
C VAL A 250 16.20 -16.78 3.59
N ASN A 251 17.33 -17.01 4.26
CA ASN A 251 17.39 -17.67 5.56
C ASN A 251 17.96 -16.67 6.56
N ILE A 252 17.23 -16.38 7.63
CA ILE A 252 17.62 -15.34 8.62
C ILE A 252 18.93 -15.70 9.35
N ASP A 253 19.22 -16.99 9.55
CA ASP A 253 20.46 -17.39 10.20
C ASP A 253 21.66 -17.12 9.28
N THR A 254 21.57 -17.50 8.01
CA THR A 254 22.59 -17.18 7.00
C THR A 254 22.72 -15.65 6.81
N PHE A 255 21.61 -14.95 6.76
CA PHE A 255 21.60 -13.48 6.68
C PHE A 255 22.40 -12.84 7.82
N LYS A 256 22.19 -13.28 9.06
CA LYS A 256 22.90 -12.75 10.22
C LYS A 256 24.42 -12.99 10.10
N GLU A 257 24.82 -14.21 9.67
CA GLU A 257 26.22 -14.60 9.52
C GLU A 257 26.94 -13.79 8.41
N GLU A 258 26.26 -13.46 7.32
CA GLU A 258 26.84 -12.71 6.20
C GLU A 258 26.85 -11.19 6.40
N VAL A 259 25.88 -10.66 7.12
CA VAL A 259 25.71 -9.20 7.26
C VAL A 259 26.42 -8.65 8.50
N PHE A 260 26.54 -9.43 9.56
CA PHE A 260 27.22 -9.01 10.79
C PHE A 260 28.60 -9.63 10.93
N ASP A 261 29.60 -8.82 11.25
CA ASP A 261 30.97 -9.25 11.48
C ASP A 261 31.25 -9.61 12.95
N GLU A 262 30.31 -9.33 13.88
CA GLU A 262 30.48 -9.48 15.32
C GLU A 262 29.27 -10.16 15.95
N GLU A 263 29.52 -11.12 16.85
CA GLU A 263 28.48 -11.91 17.51
C GLU A 263 27.57 -11.05 18.41
N ASP A 264 28.13 -10.01 19.02
CA ASP A 264 27.37 -9.06 19.86
C ASP A 264 26.29 -8.33 19.03
N LYS A 265 26.55 -8.00 17.77
CA LYS A 265 25.58 -7.37 16.87
C LYS A 265 24.48 -8.33 16.46
N ILE A 266 24.81 -9.61 16.27
CA ILE A 266 23.83 -10.67 16.00
C ILE A 266 22.85 -10.78 17.18
N GLN A 267 23.37 -10.79 18.42
CA GLN A 267 22.52 -10.87 19.60
C GLN A 267 21.59 -9.64 19.73
N LEU A 268 22.13 -8.44 19.49
CA LEU A 268 21.31 -7.21 19.46
C LEU A 268 20.21 -7.26 18.41
N PHE A 269 20.50 -7.80 17.23
CA PHE A 269 19.51 -7.98 16.17
C PHE A 269 18.42 -8.95 16.57
N GLU A 270 18.76 -10.09 17.17
CA GLU A 270 17.78 -11.09 17.62
C GLU A 270 16.85 -10.54 18.71
N ASP A 271 17.39 -9.79 19.66
CA ASP A 271 16.57 -9.22 20.73
C ASP A 271 15.68 -8.09 20.20
N TYR A 272 16.19 -7.27 19.27
CA TYR A 272 15.39 -6.27 18.60
C TYR A 272 14.30 -6.90 17.72
N LYS A 273 14.60 -7.98 16.98
CA LYS A 273 13.63 -8.72 16.17
C LYS A 273 12.44 -9.18 17.01
N LYS A 274 12.67 -9.77 18.21
CA LYS A 274 11.60 -10.22 19.11
C LYS A 274 10.69 -9.07 19.54
N THR A 275 11.29 -7.93 19.89
CA THR A 275 10.56 -6.72 20.27
C THR A 275 9.75 -6.17 19.10
N TYR A 276 10.38 -6.06 17.92
CA TYR A 276 9.75 -5.58 16.69
C TYR A 276 8.54 -6.44 16.27
N GLU A 277 8.67 -7.77 16.35
CA GLU A 277 7.58 -8.71 16.05
C GLU A 277 6.38 -8.51 16.99
N SER A 278 6.64 -8.30 18.28
CA SER A 278 5.61 -8.04 19.29
C SER A 278 4.89 -6.72 19.06
N ASP A 279 5.64 -5.63 18.87
CA ASP A 279 5.11 -4.28 18.78
C ASP A 279 4.33 -4.04 17.49
N ASN A 280 4.84 -4.58 16.38
CA ASN A 280 4.22 -4.45 15.06
C ASN A 280 3.21 -5.54 14.74
N LYS A 281 3.09 -6.58 15.59
CA LYS A 281 2.23 -7.77 15.39
C LYS A 281 2.50 -8.44 14.04
N VAL A 282 3.77 -8.57 13.69
CA VAL A 282 4.25 -9.25 12.49
C VAL A 282 5.12 -10.43 12.88
N LEU A 283 5.16 -11.46 12.04
CA LEU A 283 6.07 -12.59 12.17
C LEU A 283 7.12 -12.49 11.06
N ILE A 284 8.38 -12.49 11.45
CA ILE A 284 9.52 -12.60 10.52
C ILE A 284 9.87 -14.09 10.41
N ARG A 285 9.47 -14.72 9.31
CA ARG A 285 9.79 -16.14 9.06
C ARG A 285 11.30 -16.34 8.93
N ASN A 286 11.77 -17.46 9.44
CA ASN A 286 13.19 -17.79 9.34
C ASN A 286 13.63 -18.10 7.91
N GLN A 287 12.71 -18.57 7.05
CA GLN A 287 12.95 -18.83 5.64
C GLN A 287 11.77 -18.41 4.79
N PHE A 288 12.03 -17.70 3.67
CA PHE A 288 11.03 -17.25 2.69
C PHE A 288 11.68 -16.88 1.36
N ASP A 289 10.88 -16.92 0.29
CA ASP A 289 11.30 -16.50 -1.05
C ASP A 289 11.40 -14.97 -1.14
N VAL A 290 12.40 -14.46 -1.85
CA VAL A 290 12.59 -13.02 -2.07
C VAL A 290 11.64 -12.54 -3.16
N SER A 291 10.90 -11.47 -2.85
CA SER A 291 10.14 -10.74 -3.86
C SER A 291 10.96 -9.57 -4.42
N GLU A 292 11.34 -9.65 -5.69
CA GLU A 292 12.03 -8.54 -6.39
C GLU A 292 11.23 -7.23 -6.35
N ILE A 293 9.89 -7.31 -6.42
CA ILE A 293 9.00 -6.15 -6.37
C ILE A 293 9.09 -5.48 -5.01
N ALA A 294 9.04 -6.26 -3.92
CA ALA A 294 9.17 -5.73 -2.57
C ALA A 294 10.57 -5.16 -2.33
N LEU A 295 11.62 -5.87 -2.77
CA LEU A 295 13.00 -5.42 -2.66
C LEU A 295 13.22 -4.07 -3.35
N LYS A 296 12.80 -3.93 -4.62
CA LYS A 296 12.92 -2.68 -5.38
C LYS A 296 12.21 -1.52 -4.68
N LYS A 297 11.01 -1.75 -4.13
CA LYS A 297 10.23 -0.73 -3.42
C LYS A 297 10.86 -0.34 -2.08
N GLN A 298 11.36 -1.31 -1.32
CA GLN A 298 11.99 -1.05 -0.02
C GLN A 298 13.37 -0.38 -0.18
N LYS A 299 14.16 -0.77 -1.19
CA LYS A 299 15.43 -0.13 -1.52
C LYS A 299 15.28 1.39 -1.71
N GLN A 300 14.21 1.87 -2.36
CA GLN A 300 13.95 3.30 -2.53
C GLN A 300 13.75 4.06 -1.21
N LYS A 301 13.41 3.36 -0.12
CA LYS A 301 13.22 3.95 1.21
C LYS A 301 14.50 3.95 2.05
N ILE A 302 15.51 3.20 1.64
CA ILE A 302 16.81 3.13 2.31
C ILE A 302 17.60 4.39 1.95
N LYS A 303 17.98 5.14 2.98
CA LYS A 303 18.83 6.32 2.85
C LYS A 303 20.18 6.01 3.43
N THR A 304 21.20 6.08 2.60
CA THR A 304 22.61 5.89 2.96
C THR A 304 23.30 7.24 3.04
N GLU A 305 22.86 8.07 3.99
CA GLU A 305 23.43 9.40 4.22
C GLU A 305 23.82 9.56 5.71
N ILE A 306 25.04 10.02 5.95
CA ILE A 306 25.53 10.38 7.27
C ILE A 306 25.40 11.89 7.41
N LYS A 307 24.57 12.34 8.34
CA LYS A 307 24.41 13.78 8.66
C LYS A 307 25.21 14.11 9.89
N LEU A 308 26.07 15.11 9.77
CA LEU A 308 26.87 15.60 10.88
C LEU A 308 26.24 16.88 11.46
N ASP A 309 26.46 17.11 12.74
CA ASP A 309 26.04 18.32 13.46
C ASP A 309 26.68 19.61 12.94
N THR A 310 27.77 19.47 12.19
CA THR A 310 28.48 20.54 11.48
C THR A 310 27.83 20.95 10.13
N ASN A 311 26.62 20.49 9.83
CA ASN A 311 25.93 20.69 8.55
C ASN A 311 26.61 20.06 7.32
N ILE A 312 27.50 19.10 7.54
CA ILE A 312 28.12 18.29 6.49
C ILE A 312 27.29 17.02 6.33
N GLN A 313 27.07 16.60 5.10
CA GLN A 313 26.40 15.36 4.76
C GLN A 313 27.31 14.52 3.87
N ILE A 314 27.50 13.25 4.23
CA ILE A 314 28.21 12.26 3.42
C ILE A 314 27.13 11.36 2.85
N LYS A 315 26.99 11.33 1.51
CA LYS A 315 26.06 10.47 0.83
C LYS A 315 26.81 9.32 0.20
N LEU A 316 26.39 8.11 0.53
CA LEU A 316 26.98 6.86 0.04
C LEU A 316 26.03 6.19 -0.94
N ASP A 317 26.56 5.50 -1.93
CA ASP A 317 25.75 4.73 -2.86
C ASP A 317 25.38 3.38 -2.22
N VAL A 318 24.10 3.09 -2.16
CA VAL A 318 23.58 1.82 -1.64
C VAL A 318 23.90 0.63 -2.55
N ASP A 319 24.24 0.91 -3.81
CA ASP A 319 24.65 -0.10 -4.79
C ASP A 319 26.16 -0.39 -4.79
N ALA A 320 26.93 0.35 -3.98
CA ALA A 320 28.38 0.18 -3.85
C ALA A 320 28.80 0.14 -2.35
N PRO A 321 28.37 -0.90 -1.60
CA PRO A 321 28.61 -1.00 -0.16
C PRO A 321 30.09 -1.03 0.18
N ASP A 322 30.91 -1.67 -0.63
CA ASP A 322 32.36 -1.78 -0.42
C ASP A 322 33.05 -0.41 -0.46
N ALA A 323 32.53 0.52 -1.26
CA ALA A 323 33.06 1.88 -1.33
C ALA A 323 33.01 2.60 0.03
N SER A 324 32.00 2.35 0.85
CA SER A 324 31.89 2.95 2.19
C SER A 324 32.82 2.30 3.22
N ALA A 325 33.12 1.03 3.06
CA ALA A 325 34.03 0.30 3.95
C ALA A 325 35.51 0.60 3.63
N GLU A 326 35.88 0.68 2.35
CA GLU A 326 37.27 0.87 1.92
C GLU A 326 37.71 2.34 1.91
N TYR A 327 36.80 3.26 1.56
CA TYR A 327 37.19 4.66 1.31
C TYR A 327 36.68 5.65 2.35
N LEU A 328 36.00 5.19 3.41
CA LEU A 328 35.54 6.03 4.51
C LEU A 328 36.03 5.50 5.86
N GLU A 329 36.88 6.27 6.53
CA GLU A 329 37.42 5.96 7.86
C GLU A 329 36.82 6.91 8.91
N ARG A 330 36.26 6.34 10.00
CA ARG A 330 35.80 7.11 11.15
C ARG A 330 36.82 7.04 12.26
N GLY A 331 37.17 8.18 12.85
CA GLY A 331 38.09 8.27 13.96
C GLY A 331 37.67 9.31 15.00
N TYR A 332 38.46 9.43 16.04
CA TYR A 332 38.34 10.45 17.06
C TYR A 332 39.67 11.23 17.18
N ASP A 333 39.58 12.55 17.11
CA ASP A 333 40.72 13.46 17.24
C ASP A 333 40.82 13.92 18.71
N GLU A 334 41.86 13.50 19.42
CA GLU A 334 42.05 13.80 20.82
C GLU A 334 42.35 15.29 21.09
N GLU A 335 42.99 15.99 20.15
CA GLU A 335 43.30 17.42 20.28
C GLU A 335 42.04 18.28 20.13
N LYS A 336 41.22 17.95 19.11
CA LYS A 336 39.97 18.67 18.84
C LYS A 336 38.82 18.18 19.70
N LYS A 337 38.96 17.02 20.32
CA LYS A 337 37.90 16.32 21.07
C LYS A 337 36.63 16.10 20.22
N MET A 338 36.83 15.75 18.97
CA MET A 338 35.76 15.56 17.98
C MET A 338 35.97 14.29 17.18
N HIS A 339 34.86 13.68 16.76
CA HIS A 339 34.92 12.63 15.77
C HIS A 339 35.19 13.24 14.37
N PHE A 340 35.84 12.46 13.51
CA PHE A 340 36.08 12.84 12.14
C PHE A 340 35.72 11.68 11.17
N TYR A 341 35.44 12.04 9.93
CA TYR A 341 35.44 11.12 8.80
C TYR A 341 36.56 11.51 7.84
N LYS A 342 37.30 10.52 7.37
CA LYS A 342 38.36 10.65 6.39
C LYS A 342 37.96 9.89 5.15
N VAL A 343 37.93 10.58 4.02
CA VAL A 343 37.52 10.04 2.73
C VAL A 343 38.74 9.88 1.86
N PHE A 344 38.93 8.68 1.30
CA PHE A 344 39.99 8.40 0.33
C PHE A 344 39.38 8.38 -1.07
N PHE A 345 40.04 9.01 -2.03
CA PHE A 345 39.63 9.05 -3.42
C PHE A 345 40.84 9.20 -4.36
N ASN A 346 40.67 8.78 -5.62
CA ASN A 346 41.73 8.90 -6.63
C ASN A 346 41.64 10.25 -7.39
N ASP A 347 40.45 10.60 -7.87
CA ASP A 347 40.21 11.83 -8.65
C ASP A 347 38.89 12.49 -8.26
N GLU A 348 38.83 13.81 -8.39
CA GLU A 348 37.59 14.60 -8.25
C GLU A 348 36.90 14.71 -9.63
N THR A 349 35.60 14.39 -9.72
CA THR A 349 34.78 14.43 -10.96
C THR A 349 33.72 15.51 -10.93
#